data_b877b1f09c6c7b7cddea449aa6977d74
#
_entry.id   b877b1f09c6c7b7cddea449aa6977d74
#
_cell.length_a   1.000
_cell.length_b   1.000
_cell.length_c   1.000
_cell.angle_alpha   90.00
_cell.angle_beta   90.00
_cell.angle_gamma   90.00
#
_symmetry.space_group_name_H-M   'P 1'
#
loop_
_entity.id
_entity.type
_entity.pdbx_description
1 polymer ?
#
loop_
_entity_poly.entity_id
_entity_poly.type
_entity_poly.pdbx_seq_one_letter_code
_entity_poly.pdbx_strand_id
1 'polypeptide(L)'
;MRPAILSTLSLRQMRAFAAVARAGSFTAAARQINLTQSAVSMLVQQLEETLGLKLFDRGAVVLLTAAGQQLLPLARRILDDVQQIAEGASDLRSLRTGLLRVVAPQMLACTWVAAVLGEFEQAHPDVGLRVIDAMADEVVSTVRRGEAELGVGPERATGEDVTSTFLMDVPIRVVCSAQHPLAQQHAVSWKKLRDERWVIYSSEFNRHLESLLHAHDSSLSMQTAVEVKYLTTALALVGVGTGLAAVPDYGRLFAPNFDVRFIKLRAPEIRRRYYIYQRRGLVLSPPAEAFAKLLRQRAARSGG
;
A
#
# COMPACT_ATOMS: atom_id res chain seq x y z
N MET A 1 34.16 -11.74 13.36
CA MET A 1 33.83 -10.89 14.51
C MET A 1 32.31 -10.60 14.58
N ARG A 2 31.42 -11.61 14.46
CA ARG A 2 29.94 -11.42 14.41
C ARG A 2 29.09 -12.17 15.45
N PRO A 3 29.56 -13.10 16.32
CA PRO A 3 28.67 -13.74 17.31
C PRO A 3 28.34 -12.87 18.52
N ALA A 4 29.21 -11.92 18.91
CA ALA A 4 29.03 -11.13 20.14
C ALA A 4 27.90 -10.07 20.04
N ILE A 5 27.61 -9.54 18.85
CA ILE A 5 26.58 -8.50 18.64
C ILE A 5 25.17 -9.07 18.88
N LEU A 6 24.90 -10.28 18.43
CA LEU A 6 23.58 -10.90 18.58
C LEU A 6 23.21 -11.18 20.04
N SER A 7 24.17 -11.42 20.91
CA SER A 7 23.93 -11.65 22.35
C SER A 7 23.68 -10.36 23.14
N THR A 8 24.02 -9.19 22.59
CA THR A 8 23.91 -7.88 23.27
C THR A 8 22.74 -7.03 22.77
N LEU A 9 22.23 -7.29 21.55
CA LEU A 9 21.04 -6.61 21.03
C LEU A 9 19.78 -7.13 21.73
N SER A 10 18.95 -6.23 22.24
CA SER A 10 17.69 -6.58 22.89
C SER A 10 16.48 -5.92 22.22
N LEU A 11 15.34 -6.62 22.30
CA LEU A 11 14.05 -6.09 21.81
C LEU A 11 13.64 -4.80 22.55
N ARG A 12 14.03 -4.67 23.84
CA ARG A 12 13.78 -3.46 24.62
C ARG A 12 14.49 -2.25 24.03
N GLN A 13 15.74 -2.43 23.60
CA GLN A 13 16.53 -1.37 22.94
C GLN A 13 15.92 -0.99 21.58
N MET A 14 15.54 -1.98 20.76
CA MET A 14 14.89 -1.72 19.47
C MET A 14 13.54 -1.02 19.63
N ARG A 15 12.74 -1.41 20.64
CA ARG A 15 11.48 -0.77 20.97
C ARG A 15 11.67 0.69 21.41
N ALA A 16 12.67 0.97 22.24
CA ALA A 16 13.02 2.33 22.65
C ALA A 16 13.44 3.18 21.45
N PHE A 17 14.31 2.65 20.59
CA PHE A 17 14.76 3.31 19.36
C PHE A 17 13.58 3.66 18.43
N ALA A 18 12.72 2.68 18.12
CA ALA A 18 11.56 2.89 17.26
C ALA A 18 10.56 3.88 17.87
N ALA A 19 10.37 3.87 19.20
CA ALA A 19 9.48 4.80 19.89
C ALA A 19 10.00 6.25 19.84
N VAL A 20 11.30 6.46 20.06
CA VAL A 20 11.92 7.80 19.98
C VAL A 20 11.87 8.33 18.55
N ALA A 21 12.16 7.48 17.55
CA ALA A 21 12.07 7.85 16.13
C ALA A 21 10.66 8.26 15.71
N ARG A 22 9.62 7.62 16.28
CA ARG A 22 8.21 7.95 15.99
C ARG A 22 7.75 9.22 16.70
N ALA A 23 8.18 9.40 17.97
CA ALA A 23 7.71 10.49 18.81
C ALA A 23 8.51 11.79 18.63
N GLY A 24 9.71 11.75 18.02
CA GLY A 24 10.63 12.88 17.91
C GLY A 24 11.12 13.41 19.26
N SER A 25 10.88 12.69 20.38
CA SER A 25 11.18 13.12 21.74
C SER A 25 11.35 11.93 22.67
N PHE A 26 12.42 11.91 23.45
CA PHE A 26 12.65 10.87 24.45
C PHE A 26 11.57 10.86 25.56
N THR A 27 11.09 12.02 25.97
CA THR A 27 10.03 12.12 26.97
C THR A 27 8.69 11.61 26.45
N ALA A 28 8.33 11.96 25.20
CA ALA A 28 7.10 11.47 24.58
C ALA A 28 7.16 9.96 24.31
N ALA A 29 8.32 9.44 23.85
CA ALA A 29 8.54 8.03 23.66
C ALA A 29 8.40 7.25 24.98
N ALA A 30 8.98 7.76 26.07
CA ALA A 30 8.91 7.15 27.39
C ALA A 30 7.46 6.93 27.85
N ARG A 31 6.60 7.93 27.66
CA ARG A 31 5.15 7.82 27.94
C ARG A 31 4.48 6.75 27.10
N GLN A 32 4.82 6.66 25.80
CA GLN A 32 4.20 5.70 24.88
C GLN A 32 4.53 4.24 25.21
N ILE A 33 5.72 3.98 25.77
CA ILE A 33 6.16 2.61 26.07
C ILE A 33 6.17 2.28 27.56
N ASN A 34 5.56 3.16 28.40
CA ASN A 34 5.45 3.03 29.86
C ASN A 34 6.81 2.85 30.57
N LEU A 35 7.78 3.70 30.23
CA LEU A 35 9.09 3.77 30.85
C LEU A 35 9.40 5.21 31.32
N THR A 36 10.46 5.37 32.12
CA THR A 36 11.02 6.68 32.42
C THR A 36 11.86 7.20 31.26
N GLN A 37 11.98 8.53 31.13
CA GLN A 37 12.82 9.13 30.08
C GLN A 37 14.28 8.70 30.20
N SER A 38 14.81 8.58 31.43
CA SER A 38 16.17 8.08 31.69
C SER A 38 16.36 6.63 31.23
N ALA A 39 15.37 5.76 31.45
CA ALA A 39 15.42 4.37 30.98
C ALA A 39 15.43 4.29 29.44
N VAL A 40 14.59 5.08 28.76
CA VAL A 40 14.58 5.14 27.30
C VAL A 40 15.92 5.68 26.75
N SER A 41 16.48 6.74 27.36
CA SER A 41 17.76 7.29 26.97
C SER A 41 18.89 6.27 27.14
N MET A 42 18.90 5.53 28.25
CA MET A 42 19.88 4.48 28.52
C MET A 42 19.77 3.33 27.51
N LEU A 43 18.54 2.86 27.19
CA LEU A 43 18.33 1.78 26.19
C LEU A 43 18.82 2.18 24.81
N VAL A 44 18.53 3.40 24.36
CA VAL A 44 19.02 3.91 23.09
C VAL A 44 20.55 4.05 23.09
N GLN A 45 21.12 4.58 24.16
CA GLN A 45 22.57 4.70 24.30
C GLN A 45 23.27 3.35 24.24
N GLN A 46 22.78 2.34 24.96
CA GLN A 46 23.31 0.97 24.91
C GLN A 46 23.22 0.37 23.51
N LEU A 47 22.12 0.65 22.76
CA LEU A 47 22.00 0.23 21.37
C LEU A 47 23.06 0.89 20.49
N GLU A 48 23.25 2.21 20.62
CA GLU A 48 24.28 2.97 19.90
C GLU A 48 25.70 2.45 20.20
N GLU A 49 26.00 2.16 21.47
CA GLU A 49 27.26 1.59 21.90
C GLU A 49 27.49 0.19 21.31
N THR A 50 26.47 -0.67 21.36
CA THR A 50 26.54 -2.03 20.78
C THR A 50 26.77 -2.00 19.26
N LEU A 51 26.14 -1.05 18.55
CA LEU A 51 26.28 -0.91 17.11
C LEU A 51 27.54 -0.12 16.69
N GLY A 52 28.12 0.65 17.62
CA GLY A 52 29.23 1.57 17.33
C GLY A 52 28.79 2.77 16.47
N LEU A 53 27.51 3.10 16.44
CA LEU A 53 26.92 4.13 15.59
C LEU A 53 25.94 5.00 16.38
N LYS A 54 25.92 6.31 16.11
CA LYS A 54 24.86 7.18 16.60
C LYS A 54 23.63 7.03 15.75
N LEU A 55 22.46 6.86 16.39
CA LEU A 55 21.17 6.72 15.74
C LEU A 55 20.37 8.01 15.75
N PHE A 56 20.67 8.90 16.72
CA PHE A 56 20.02 10.20 16.84
C PHE A 56 21.05 11.33 16.97
N ASP A 57 20.75 12.43 16.33
CA ASP A 57 21.33 13.73 16.61
C ASP A 57 20.56 14.37 17.78
N ARG A 58 21.27 14.66 18.87
CA ARG A 58 20.71 15.21 20.11
C ARG A 58 20.90 16.73 20.14
N GLY A 59 20.12 17.45 19.30
CA GLY A 59 20.06 18.91 19.32
C GLY A 59 18.78 19.43 20.01
N ALA A 60 18.35 20.63 19.66
CA ALA A 60 17.06 21.20 20.09
C ALA A 60 15.85 20.33 19.65
N VAL A 61 16.03 19.59 18.57
CA VAL A 61 15.08 18.59 18.04
C VAL A 61 15.82 17.26 17.90
N VAL A 62 15.17 16.17 18.28
CA VAL A 62 15.70 14.81 18.13
C VAL A 62 15.47 14.35 16.72
N LEU A 63 16.52 14.22 15.92
CA LEU A 63 16.48 13.77 14.54
C LEU A 63 17.24 12.45 14.37
N LEU A 64 16.81 11.62 13.41
CA LEU A 64 17.57 10.43 13.04
C LEU A 64 18.82 10.80 12.25
N THR A 65 19.94 10.19 12.59
CA THR A 65 21.14 10.17 11.75
C THR A 65 20.90 9.36 10.47
N ALA A 66 21.83 9.43 9.51
CA ALA A 66 21.79 8.56 8.32
C ALA A 66 21.76 7.06 8.69
N ALA A 67 22.54 6.66 9.71
CA ALA A 67 22.53 5.30 10.27
C ALA A 67 21.16 4.98 10.91
N GLY A 68 20.59 5.91 11.67
CA GLY A 68 19.26 5.76 12.26
C GLY A 68 18.16 5.56 11.21
N GLN A 69 18.22 6.32 10.12
CA GLN A 69 17.27 6.20 9.01
C GLN A 69 17.35 4.82 8.32
N GLN A 70 18.54 4.29 8.12
CA GLN A 70 18.75 2.98 7.51
C GLN A 70 18.36 1.81 8.43
N LEU A 71 18.61 1.94 9.75
CA LEU A 71 18.38 0.86 10.70
C LEU A 71 16.94 0.84 11.25
N LEU A 72 16.21 1.95 11.22
CA LEU A 72 14.85 2.02 11.73
C LEU A 72 13.88 1.03 11.06
N PRO A 73 13.87 0.85 9.71
CA PRO A 73 13.02 -0.14 9.07
C PRO A 73 13.34 -1.58 9.52
N LEU A 74 14.63 -1.88 9.75
CA LEU A 74 15.06 -3.20 10.21
C LEU A 74 14.62 -3.46 11.66
N ALA A 75 14.78 -2.47 12.54
CA ALA A 75 14.32 -2.56 13.92
C ALA A 75 12.81 -2.75 14.02
N ARG A 76 12.04 -2.01 13.21
CA ARG A 76 10.58 -2.19 13.13
C ARG A 76 10.21 -3.59 12.68
N ARG A 77 10.85 -4.10 11.64
CA ARG A 77 10.60 -5.46 11.13
C ARG A 77 10.83 -6.53 12.21
N ILE A 78 11.92 -6.43 12.97
CA ILE A 78 12.20 -7.36 14.07
C ILE A 78 11.10 -7.31 15.13
N LEU A 79 10.65 -6.11 15.51
CA LEU A 79 9.57 -5.94 16.47
C LEU A 79 8.24 -6.52 15.96
N ASP A 80 7.94 -6.34 14.68
CA ASP A 80 6.76 -6.88 14.02
C ASP A 80 6.82 -8.42 13.94
N ASP A 81 8.00 -9.00 13.64
CA ASP A 81 8.19 -10.46 13.62
C ASP A 81 8.00 -11.07 15.02
N VAL A 82 8.50 -10.40 16.07
CA VAL A 82 8.26 -10.83 17.47
C VAL A 82 6.80 -10.70 17.87
N GLN A 83 6.13 -9.64 17.44
CA GLN A 83 4.69 -9.50 17.64
C GLN A 83 3.93 -10.65 16.97
N GLN A 84 4.32 -11.06 15.75
CA GLN A 84 3.75 -12.21 15.05
C GLN A 84 3.96 -13.52 15.80
N ILE A 85 5.14 -13.72 16.39
CA ILE A 85 5.40 -14.92 17.24
C ILE A 85 4.47 -14.93 18.45
N ALA A 86 4.27 -13.79 19.10
CA ALA A 86 3.39 -13.67 20.26
C ALA A 86 1.91 -13.92 19.88
N GLU A 87 1.48 -13.39 18.74
CA GLU A 87 0.13 -13.59 18.18
C GLU A 87 -0.06 -15.06 17.75
N GLY A 88 0.88 -15.67 17.02
CA GLY A 88 0.85 -17.07 16.61
C GLY A 88 0.88 -18.04 17.79
N ALA A 89 1.58 -17.73 18.87
CA ALA A 89 1.54 -18.51 20.09
C ALA A 89 0.18 -18.41 20.82
N SER A 90 -0.51 -17.26 20.71
CA SER A 90 -1.89 -17.09 21.16
C SER A 90 -2.85 -17.91 20.30
N ASP A 91 -2.65 -17.93 18.97
CA ASP A 91 -3.48 -18.63 17.99
C ASP A 91 -3.36 -20.17 18.11
N LEU A 92 -2.17 -20.67 18.49
CA LEU A 92 -1.98 -22.09 18.84
C LEU A 92 -2.74 -22.51 20.11
N ARG A 93 -3.09 -21.54 20.96
CA ARG A 93 -3.94 -21.75 22.15
C ARG A 93 -5.43 -21.55 21.88
N SER A 94 -5.79 -20.76 20.87
CA SER A 94 -7.18 -20.49 20.51
C SER A 94 -7.33 -20.56 18.98
N LEU A 95 -7.81 -21.67 18.46
CA LEU A 95 -8.19 -21.90 17.06
C LEU A 95 -9.27 -20.91 16.51
N ARG A 96 -9.50 -19.80 17.21
CA ARG A 96 -10.60 -18.88 16.91
C ARG A 96 -10.23 -17.40 16.72
N THR A 97 -9.04 -16.95 17.10
CA THR A 97 -8.68 -15.52 17.03
C THR A 97 -7.34 -15.35 16.33
N GLY A 98 -7.35 -14.72 15.17
CA GLY A 98 -6.16 -14.33 14.43
C GLY A 98 -6.27 -12.86 13.98
N LEU A 99 -5.18 -12.28 13.53
CA LEU A 99 -5.17 -10.94 12.93
C LEU A 99 -4.81 -11.05 11.45
N LEU A 100 -5.76 -10.74 10.58
CA LEU A 100 -5.51 -10.60 9.14
C LEU A 100 -4.96 -9.20 8.84
N ARG A 101 -3.74 -9.12 8.30
CA ARG A 101 -3.11 -7.87 7.85
C ARG A 101 -3.02 -7.84 6.34
N VAL A 102 -3.70 -6.87 5.72
CA VAL A 102 -3.75 -6.70 4.26
C VAL A 102 -3.35 -5.29 3.89
N VAL A 103 -2.52 -5.15 2.85
CA VAL A 103 -2.22 -3.86 2.24
C VAL A 103 -2.76 -3.78 0.82
N ALA A 104 -3.35 -2.64 0.47
CA ALA A 104 -3.82 -2.36 -0.88
C ALA A 104 -3.76 -0.86 -1.19
N PRO A 105 -3.71 -0.46 -2.49
CA PRO A 105 -3.88 0.94 -2.85
C PRO A 105 -5.22 1.48 -2.32
N GLN A 106 -5.19 2.70 -1.77
CA GLN A 106 -6.33 3.33 -1.08
C GLN A 106 -7.67 3.11 -1.82
N MET A 107 -7.75 3.44 -3.10
CA MET A 107 -8.99 3.32 -3.87
C MET A 107 -9.43 1.85 -4.03
N LEU A 108 -8.49 0.92 -4.21
CA LEU A 108 -8.80 -0.51 -4.27
C LEU A 108 -9.24 -1.02 -2.90
N ALA A 109 -8.59 -0.54 -1.82
CA ALA A 109 -8.91 -0.89 -0.45
C ALA A 109 -10.35 -0.49 -0.10
N CYS A 110 -10.76 0.75 -0.38
CA CYS A 110 -12.09 1.26 -0.04
C CYS A 110 -13.21 0.86 -1.03
N THR A 111 -12.90 0.12 -2.09
CA THR A 111 -13.89 -0.39 -3.05
C THR A 111 -13.94 -1.91 -3.05
N TRP A 112 -13.16 -2.53 -3.92
CA TRP A 112 -13.22 -3.97 -4.17
C TRP A 112 -12.74 -4.80 -2.98
N VAL A 113 -11.64 -4.40 -2.32
CA VAL A 113 -11.11 -5.12 -1.15
C VAL A 113 -12.05 -4.98 0.04
N ALA A 114 -12.64 -3.80 0.27
CA ALA A 114 -13.62 -3.61 1.34
C ALA A 114 -14.81 -4.55 1.23
N ALA A 115 -15.32 -4.78 0.01
CA ALA A 115 -16.41 -5.72 -0.21
C ALA A 115 -16.01 -7.17 0.09
N VAL A 116 -14.76 -7.57 -0.22
CA VAL A 116 -14.24 -8.90 0.13
C VAL A 116 -14.01 -9.03 1.64
N LEU A 117 -13.52 -7.98 2.29
CA LEU A 117 -13.34 -7.95 3.74
C LEU A 117 -14.67 -8.06 4.49
N GLY A 118 -15.73 -7.41 3.99
CA GLY A 118 -17.07 -7.56 4.56
C GLY A 118 -17.60 -9.00 4.49
N GLU A 119 -17.39 -9.69 3.34
CA GLU A 119 -17.73 -11.12 3.21
C GLU A 119 -16.87 -11.98 4.17
N PHE A 120 -15.60 -11.64 4.31
CA PHE A 120 -14.68 -12.37 5.18
C PHE A 120 -15.04 -12.19 6.66
N GLU A 121 -15.33 -10.99 7.10
CA GLU A 121 -15.71 -10.68 8.49
C GLU A 121 -17.00 -11.38 8.89
N GLN A 122 -18.00 -11.45 7.99
CA GLN A 122 -19.24 -12.20 8.25
C GLN A 122 -18.98 -13.71 8.41
N ALA A 123 -18.02 -14.28 7.69
CA ALA A 123 -17.66 -15.70 7.81
C ALA A 123 -16.72 -15.99 8.98
N HIS A 124 -15.96 -15.01 9.44
CA HIS A 124 -14.92 -15.14 10.46
C HIS A 124 -14.95 -13.94 11.45
N PRO A 125 -16.04 -13.78 12.23
CA PRO A 125 -16.25 -12.60 13.08
C PRO A 125 -15.24 -12.46 14.22
N ASP A 126 -14.57 -13.55 14.60
CA ASP A 126 -13.57 -13.55 15.67
C ASP A 126 -12.15 -13.20 15.18
N VAL A 127 -11.96 -13.00 13.87
CA VAL A 127 -10.68 -12.61 13.27
C VAL A 127 -10.55 -11.08 13.27
N GLY A 128 -9.50 -10.57 13.91
CA GLY A 128 -9.15 -9.15 13.83
C GLY A 128 -8.74 -8.78 12.41
N LEU A 129 -9.16 -7.60 11.93
CA LEU A 129 -8.82 -7.08 10.60
C LEU A 129 -7.96 -5.83 10.73
N ARG A 130 -6.84 -5.79 10.01
CA ARG A 130 -6.01 -4.60 9.84
C ARG A 130 -5.77 -4.35 8.36
N VAL A 131 -6.32 -3.26 7.86
CA VAL A 131 -6.13 -2.82 6.48
C VAL A 131 -5.13 -1.66 6.46
N ILE A 132 -4.13 -1.77 5.60
CA ILE A 132 -3.14 -0.72 5.34
C ILE A 132 -3.46 -0.17 3.96
N ASP A 133 -4.05 1.01 3.91
CA ASP A 133 -4.23 1.76 2.68
C ASP A 133 -2.95 2.52 2.34
N ALA A 134 -2.39 2.23 1.19
CA ALA A 134 -1.06 2.67 0.78
C ALA A 134 -1.09 3.26 -0.65
N MET A 135 0.04 3.76 -1.09
CA MET A 135 0.25 4.02 -2.51
C MET A 135 0.51 2.70 -3.25
N ALA A 136 0.20 2.67 -4.54
CA ALA A 136 0.33 1.44 -5.33
C ALA A 136 1.78 0.90 -5.41
N ASP A 137 2.77 1.76 -5.32
CA ASP A 137 4.20 1.44 -5.30
C ASP A 137 4.69 0.98 -3.92
N GLU A 138 3.95 1.26 -2.86
CA GLU A 138 4.29 0.88 -1.49
C GLU A 138 3.81 -0.54 -1.13
N VAL A 139 2.85 -1.12 -1.87
CA VAL A 139 2.24 -2.42 -1.54
C VAL A 139 3.28 -3.53 -1.39
N VAL A 140 4.16 -3.70 -2.39
CA VAL A 140 5.18 -4.77 -2.37
C VAL A 140 6.18 -4.54 -1.24
N SER A 141 6.60 -3.30 -1.00
CA SER A 141 7.55 -2.97 0.07
C SER A 141 6.94 -3.19 1.46
N THR A 142 5.65 -2.92 1.65
CA THR A 142 4.92 -3.16 2.90
C THR A 142 4.82 -4.66 3.22
N VAL A 143 4.53 -5.49 2.20
CA VAL A 143 4.58 -6.96 2.33
C VAL A 143 6.01 -7.44 2.64
N ARG A 144 7.02 -6.89 1.94
CA ARG A 144 8.42 -7.24 2.17
C ARG A 144 8.87 -6.95 3.60
N ARG A 145 8.46 -5.80 4.17
CA ARG A 145 8.75 -5.44 5.57
C ARG A 145 7.98 -6.27 6.59
N GLY A 146 6.99 -7.07 6.17
CA GLY A 146 6.16 -7.88 7.06
C GLY A 146 5.08 -7.10 7.80
N GLU A 147 4.83 -5.87 7.42
CA GLU A 147 3.76 -5.03 7.98
C GLU A 147 2.36 -5.56 7.58
N ALA A 148 2.27 -6.23 6.42
CA ALA A 148 1.12 -7.00 5.96
C ALA A 148 1.54 -8.40 5.49
N GLU A 149 0.68 -9.40 5.72
CA GLU A 149 0.89 -10.76 5.21
C GLU A 149 0.53 -10.86 3.72
N LEU A 150 -0.53 -10.17 3.32
CA LEU A 150 -1.02 -10.12 1.96
C LEU A 150 -1.03 -8.69 1.44
N GLY A 151 -0.56 -8.52 0.21
CA GLY A 151 -0.74 -7.32 -0.55
C GLY A 151 -1.68 -7.58 -1.74
N VAL A 152 -2.56 -6.65 -2.04
CA VAL A 152 -3.37 -6.68 -3.27
C VAL A 152 -3.07 -5.40 -4.04
N GLY A 153 -2.54 -5.53 -5.26
CA GLY A 153 -2.13 -4.34 -6.00
C GLY A 153 -1.84 -4.62 -7.47
N PRO A 154 -1.59 -3.55 -8.24
CA PRO A 154 -1.22 -3.69 -9.64
C PRO A 154 0.13 -4.37 -9.79
N GLU A 155 0.37 -4.91 -11.00
CA GLU A 155 1.62 -5.57 -11.36
C GLU A 155 2.85 -4.73 -10.98
N ARG A 156 3.80 -5.35 -10.27
CA ARG A 156 5.04 -4.75 -9.79
C ARG A 156 6.17 -5.76 -9.77
N ALA A 157 7.39 -5.28 -9.92
CA ALA A 157 8.57 -6.08 -9.66
C ALA A 157 8.64 -6.45 -8.16
N THR A 158 8.79 -7.73 -7.86
CA THR A 158 8.75 -8.25 -6.48
C THR A 158 10.15 -8.44 -5.87
N GLY A 159 11.19 -8.55 -6.70
CA GLY A 159 12.51 -9.03 -6.25
C GLY A 159 12.44 -10.50 -5.82
N GLU A 160 13.43 -10.93 -5.04
CA GLU A 160 13.55 -12.33 -4.61
C GLU A 160 12.71 -12.66 -3.36
N ASP A 161 12.37 -11.66 -2.56
CA ASP A 161 11.75 -11.81 -1.23
C ASP A 161 10.22 -11.91 -1.24
N VAL A 162 9.58 -11.54 -2.35
CA VAL A 162 8.12 -11.49 -2.47
C VAL A 162 7.69 -12.32 -3.68
N THR A 163 6.63 -13.09 -3.53
CA THR A 163 5.95 -13.79 -4.62
C THR A 163 4.70 -13.05 -5.01
N SER A 164 4.34 -13.12 -6.29
CA SER A 164 3.11 -12.57 -6.82
C SER A 164 2.28 -13.67 -7.49
N THR A 165 0.97 -13.65 -7.23
CA THR A 165 0.01 -14.54 -7.89
C THR A 165 -1.01 -13.67 -8.61
N PHE A 166 -1.26 -13.94 -9.88
CA PHE A 166 -2.26 -13.22 -10.66
C PHE A 166 -3.63 -13.30 -9.99
N LEU A 167 -4.34 -12.18 -9.94
CA LEU A 167 -5.64 -12.07 -9.32
C LEU A 167 -6.73 -11.72 -10.34
N MET A 168 -6.57 -10.61 -11.04
CA MET A 168 -7.58 -10.12 -11.99
C MET A 168 -7.01 -9.10 -12.95
N ASP A 169 -7.70 -8.94 -14.09
CA ASP A 169 -7.52 -7.83 -15.02
C ASP A 169 -8.61 -6.78 -14.82
N VAL A 170 -8.22 -5.53 -14.63
CA VAL A 170 -9.15 -4.41 -14.46
C VAL A 170 -9.07 -3.48 -15.66
N PRO A 171 -10.18 -3.25 -16.37
CA PRO A 171 -10.20 -2.32 -17.49
C PRO A 171 -9.94 -0.89 -17.02
N ILE A 172 -9.20 -0.14 -17.82
CA ILE A 172 -9.00 1.30 -17.63
C ILE A 172 -10.14 2.03 -18.35
N ARG A 173 -10.66 3.05 -17.70
CA ARG A 173 -11.68 3.96 -18.22
C ARG A 173 -11.12 5.36 -18.33
N VAL A 174 -11.63 6.14 -19.27
CA VAL A 174 -11.50 7.58 -19.19
C VAL A 174 -12.60 8.13 -18.31
N VAL A 175 -12.25 9.09 -17.48
CA VAL A 175 -13.18 9.77 -16.58
C VAL A 175 -13.21 11.24 -16.98
N CYS A 176 -14.41 11.80 -17.12
CA CYS A 176 -14.65 13.20 -17.38
C CYS A 176 -15.70 13.76 -16.42
N SER A 177 -15.82 15.08 -16.33
CA SER A 177 -16.94 15.74 -15.65
C SER A 177 -18.26 15.30 -16.28
N ALA A 178 -19.33 15.25 -15.51
CA ALA A 178 -20.69 14.95 -16.00
C ALA A 178 -21.18 15.97 -17.04
N GLN A 179 -20.64 17.19 -17.02
CA GLN A 179 -20.95 18.29 -17.96
C GLN A 179 -20.07 18.26 -19.22
N HIS A 180 -19.05 17.39 -19.27
CA HIS A 180 -18.15 17.31 -20.42
C HIS A 180 -18.89 16.73 -21.65
N PRO A 181 -18.59 17.20 -22.89
CA PRO A 181 -19.21 16.66 -24.11
C PRO A 181 -19.07 15.13 -24.28
N LEU A 182 -17.99 14.54 -23.74
CA LEU A 182 -17.78 13.09 -23.74
C LEU A 182 -18.72 12.35 -22.80
N ALA A 183 -19.36 12.99 -21.83
CA ALA A 183 -20.18 12.34 -20.80
C ALA A 183 -21.37 11.56 -21.37
N GLN A 184 -21.83 11.94 -22.55
CA GLN A 184 -22.93 11.29 -23.29
C GLN A 184 -22.47 10.05 -24.10
N GLN A 185 -21.17 9.81 -24.19
CA GLN A 185 -20.62 8.70 -24.97
C GLN A 185 -20.47 7.45 -24.13
N HIS A 186 -20.88 6.31 -24.67
CA HIS A 186 -20.63 5.01 -24.00
C HIS A 186 -19.19 4.54 -24.16
N ALA A 187 -18.51 4.96 -25.22
CA ALA A 187 -17.13 4.60 -25.50
C ALA A 187 -16.45 5.65 -26.38
N VAL A 188 -15.15 5.81 -26.18
CA VAL A 188 -14.31 6.77 -26.88
C VAL A 188 -12.99 6.13 -27.30
N SER A 189 -12.46 6.53 -28.46
CA SER A 189 -11.12 6.15 -28.92
C SER A 189 -10.08 7.16 -28.45
N TRP A 190 -8.85 6.69 -28.23
CA TRP A 190 -7.72 7.54 -27.83
C TRP A 190 -7.47 8.71 -28.81
N LYS A 191 -7.70 8.49 -30.12
CA LYS A 191 -7.57 9.55 -31.13
C LYS A 191 -8.47 10.76 -30.87
N LYS A 192 -9.68 10.54 -30.30
CA LYS A 192 -10.58 11.63 -29.93
C LYS A 192 -10.15 12.39 -28.68
N LEU A 193 -9.23 11.83 -27.91
CA LEU A 193 -8.74 12.41 -26.67
C LEU A 193 -7.39 13.15 -26.83
N ARG A 194 -6.88 13.27 -28.07
CA ARG A 194 -5.56 13.83 -28.37
C ARG A 194 -5.37 15.24 -27.83
N ASP A 195 -6.39 16.08 -27.96
CA ASP A 195 -6.33 17.49 -27.61
C ASP A 195 -6.85 17.77 -26.19
N GLU A 196 -7.19 16.70 -25.46
CA GLU A 196 -7.71 16.82 -24.11
C GLU A 196 -6.59 16.96 -23.09
N ARG A 197 -6.87 17.71 -22.02
CA ARG A 197 -5.96 17.87 -20.89
C ARG A 197 -6.20 16.79 -19.86
N TRP A 198 -5.12 16.34 -19.21
CA TRP A 198 -5.16 15.20 -18.31
C TRP A 198 -4.80 15.57 -16.88
N VAL A 199 -5.60 15.08 -15.94
CA VAL A 199 -5.26 15.02 -14.53
C VAL A 199 -4.55 13.70 -14.26
N ILE A 200 -3.26 13.77 -13.98
CA ILE A 200 -2.39 12.61 -13.76
C ILE A 200 -2.37 12.28 -12.27
N TYR A 201 -2.63 11.02 -11.92
CA TYR A 201 -2.34 10.46 -10.61
C TYR A 201 -1.40 9.26 -10.78
N SER A 202 -0.50 8.97 -9.83
CA SER A 202 0.46 7.89 -10.02
C SER A 202 1.27 8.01 -11.33
N SER A 203 2.27 8.86 -11.31
CA SER A 203 3.14 9.16 -12.47
C SER A 203 3.70 7.92 -13.17
N GLU A 204 3.95 6.83 -12.42
CA GLU A 204 4.40 5.55 -12.99
C GLU A 204 3.32 4.87 -13.84
N PHE A 205 2.07 4.82 -13.35
CA PHE A 205 0.97 4.24 -14.13
C PHE A 205 0.75 5.02 -15.43
N ASN A 206 0.77 6.34 -15.36
CA ASN A 206 0.56 7.17 -16.55
C ASN A 206 1.71 7.07 -17.54
N ARG A 207 2.97 7.01 -17.09
CA ARG A 207 4.11 6.74 -17.99
C ARG A 207 4.00 5.38 -18.68
N HIS A 208 3.57 4.34 -17.97
CA HIS A 208 3.30 3.03 -18.57
C HIS A 208 2.16 3.10 -19.58
N LEU A 209 1.09 3.82 -19.26
CA LEU A 209 -0.04 4.05 -20.15
C LEU A 209 0.39 4.77 -21.42
N GLU A 210 1.15 5.86 -21.28
CA GLU A 210 1.71 6.60 -22.43
C GLU A 210 2.62 5.74 -23.29
N SER A 211 3.45 4.90 -22.69
CA SER A 211 4.29 3.94 -23.42
C SER A 211 3.46 2.96 -24.26
N LEU A 212 2.35 2.43 -23.70
CA LEU A 212 1.44 1.55 -24.44
C LEU A 212 0.73 2.28 -25.58
N LEU A 213 0.29 3.51 -25.33
CA LEU A 213 -0.35 4.35 -26.34
C LEU A 213 0.61 4.68 -27.47
N HIS A 214 1.83 5.11 -27.14
CA HIS A 214 2.85 5.47 -28.10
C HIS A 214 3.31 4.27 -28.97
N ALA A 215 3.37 3.07 -28.36
CA ALA A 215 3.63 1.83 -29.10
C ALA A 215 2.51 1.47 -30.08
N HIS A 216 1.26 1.86 -29.77
CA HIS A 216 0.10 1.64 -30.66
C HIS A 216 -0.01 2.70 -31.76
N ASP A 217 0.19 3.96 -31.40
CA ASP A 217 0.19 5.12 -32.31
C ASP A 217 1.08 6.22 -31.72
N SER A 218 2.21 6.49 -32.36
CA SER A 218 3.22 7.46 -31.91
C SER A 218 2.69 8.91 -31.81
N SER A 219 1.54 9.20 -32.42
CA SER A 219 0.90 10.51 -32.35
C SER A 219 0.03 10.70 -31.08
N LEU A 220 -0.17 9.65 -30.29
CA LEU A 220 -0.94 9.71 -29.03
C LEU A 220 -0.05 10.14 -27.88
N SER A 221 -0.43 11.21 -27.22
CA SER A 221 0.22 11.73 -26.01
C SER A 221 -0.83 12.25 -25.04
N MET A 222 -0.48 12.34 -23.77
CA MET A 222 -1.35 12.86 -22.71
C MET A 222 -0.81 14.22 -22.25
N GLN A 223 -1.49 15.32 -22.63
CA GLN A 223 -1.10 16.65 -22.19
C GLN A 223 -1.47 16.84 -20.72
N THR A 224 -0.49 16.83 -19.82
CA THR A 224 -0.72 17.00 -18.39
C THR A 224 -1.24 18.40 -18.05
N ALA A 225 -2.40 18.45 -17.42
CA ALA A 225 -2.97 19.66 -16.83
C ALA A 225 -2.52 19.83 -15.38
N VAL A 226 -2.66 18.77 -14.59
CA VAL A 226 -2.32 18.72 -13.16
C VAL A 226 -1.85 17.33 -12.81
N GLU A 227 -0.84 17.24 -11.95
CA GLU A 227 -0.41 15.98 -11.31
C GLU A 227 -0.79 15.96 -9.83
N VAL A 228 -1.36 14.86 -9.38
CA VAL A 228 -1.78 14.65 -7.99
C VAL A 228 -1.36 13.27 -7.49
N LYS A 229 -1.30 13.12 -6.17
CA LYS A 229 -0.87 11.88 -5.56
C LYS A 229 -1.99 10.82 -5.51
N TYR A 230 -3.21 11.23 -5.20
CA TYR A 230 -4.32 10.32 -4.92
C TYR A 230 -5.39 10.35 -6.01
N LEU A 231 -5.96 9.18 -6.29
CA LEU A 231 -7.03 9.05 -7.27
C LEU A 231 -8.28 9.85 -6.87
N THR A 232 -8.60 9.93 -5.58
CA THR A 232 -9.73 10.73 -5.08
C THR A 232 -9.58 12.21 -5.44
N THR A 233 -8.38 12.77 -5.29
CA THR A 233 -8.07 14.15 -5.70
C THR A 233 -8.19 14.30 -7.21
N ALA A 234 -7.74 13.31 -7.99
CA ALA A 234 -7.90 13.34 -9.45
C ALA A 234 -9.38 13.35 -9.84
N LEU A 235 -10.23 12.52 -9.22
CA LEU A 235 -11.68 12.50 -9.49
C LEU A 235 -12.33 13.84 -9.15
N ALA A 236 -11.97 14.46 -8.02
CA ALA A 236 -12.48 15.77 -7.64
C ALA A 236 -12.11 16.85 -8.68
N LEU A 237 -10.85 16.89 -9.14
CA LEU A 237 -10.40 17.83 -10.17
C LEU A 237 -11.08 17.58 -11.52
N VAL A 238 -11.28 16.32 -11.89
CA VAL A 238 -12.04 15.97 -13.11
C VAL A 238 -13.49 16.43 -12.99
N GLY A 239 -14.12 16.26 -11.83
CA GLY A 239 -15.51 16.70 -11.59
C GLY A 239 -15.72 18.20 -11.80
N VAL A 240 -14.75 19.03 -11.40
CA VAL A 240 -14.79 20.48 -11.62
C VAL A 240 -14.29 20.90 -13.01
N GLY A 241 -14.01 19.95 -13.92
CA GLY A 241 -13.69 20.21 -15.30
C GLY A 241 -12.23 20.57 -15.60
N THR A 242 -11.27 20.25 -14.71
CA THR A 242 -9.84 20.54 -14.92
C THR A 242 -9.25 19.75 -16.10
N GLY A 243 -9.81 18.57 -16.42
CA GLY A 243 -9.38 17.71 -17.51
C GLY A 243 -9.96 16.30 -17.37
N LEU A 244 -9.38 15.35 -18.09
CA LEU A 244 -9.74 13.93 -18.04
C LEU A 244 -8.77 13.16 -17.13
N ALA A 245 -9.17 11.98 -16.66
CA ALA A 245 -8.26 11.03 -16.03
C ALA A 245 -8.43 9.62 -16.58
N ALA A 246 -7.34 8.85 -16.63
CA ALA A 246 -7.38 7.42 -16.94
C ALA A 246 -7.41 6.62 -15.63
N VAL A 247 -8.47 5.88 -15.35
CA VAL A 247 -8.77 5.33 -14.02
C VAL A 247 -9.18 3.86 -14.13
N PRO A 248 -8.74 2.98 -13.23
CA PRO A 248 -9.28 1.62 -13.15
C PRO A 248 -10.78 1.61 -12.86
N ASP A 249 -11.51 0.68 -13.47
CA ASP A 249 -12.98 0.65 -13.45
C ASP A 249 -13.59 0.51 -12.05
N TYR A 250 -12.86 -0.06 -11.07
CA TYR A 250 -13.33 -0.12 -9.67
C TYR A 250 -13.54 1.27 -9.04
N GLY A 251 -12.90 2.32 -9.57
CA GLY A 251 -13.14 3.71 -9.16
C GLY A 251 -14.54 4.23 -9.47
N ARG A 252 -15.30 3.55 -10.33
CA ARG A 252 -16.68 3.91 -10.72
C ARG A 252 -17.63 4.06 -9.53
N LEU A 253 -17.41 3.33 -8.44
CA LEU A 253 -18.22 3.43 -7.22
C LEU A 253 -18.23 4.86 -6.64
N PHE A 254 -17.21 5.65 -6.92
CA PHE A 254 -17.11 7.04 -6.47
C PHE A 254 -17.66 8.07 -7.48
N ALA A 255 -18.10 7.64 -8.66
CA ALA A 255 -18.59 8.56 -9.68
C ALA A 255 -19.68 9.54 -9.18
N PRO A 256 -20.68 9.10 -8.40
CA PRO A 256 -21.71 10.01 -7.89
C PRO A 256 -21.16 11.09 -6.94
N ASN A 257 -20.11 10.76 -6.17
CA ASN A 257 -19.55 11.67 -5.17
C ASN A 257 -18.76 12.83 -5.79
N PHE A 258 -18.29 12.67 -7.03
CA PHE A 258 -17.44 13.64 -7.71
C PHE A 258 -18.08 14.23 -8.99
N ASP A 259 -19.33 13.90 -9.26
CA ASP A 259 -20.06 14.32 -10.49
C ASP A 259 -19.28 14.02 -11.79
N VAL A 260 -18.76 12.79 -11.89
CA VAL A 260 -17.97 12.32 -13.02
C VAL A 260 -18.65 11.17 -13.77
N ARG A 261 -18.22 10.95 -15.01
CA ARG A 261 -18.66 9.84 -15.87
C ARG A 261 -17.47 8.98 -16.27
N PHE A 262 -17.67 7.66 -16.20
CA PHE A 262 -16.70 6.63 -16.61
C PHE A 262 -17.08 6.11 -17.99
N ILE A 263 -16.21 6.32 -18.97
CA ILE A 263 -16.43 6.00 -20.37
C ILE A 263 -15.46 4.89 -20.78
N LYS A 264 -15.95 3.91 -21.56
CA LYS A 264 -15.09 2.84 -22.09
C LYS A 264 -14.06 3.40 -23.07
N LEU A 265 -12.81 2.93 -22.95
CA LEU A 265 -11.76 3.20 -23.91
C LEU A 265 -11.74 2.13 -24.99
N ARG A 266 -11.50 2.56 -26.23
CA ARG A 266 -11.37 1.68 -27.40
C ARG A 266 -10.11 2.05 -28.19
N ALA A 267 -9.57 1.03 -28.88
CA ALA A 267 -8.49 1.18 -29.82
C ALA A 267 -7.26 1.94 -29.28
N PRO A 268 -6.52 1.34 -28.36
CA PRO A 268 -6.70 0.03 -27.74
C PRO A 268 -7.57 0.08 -26.48
N GLU A 269 -8.21 -1.04 -26.12
CA GLU A 269 -8.73 -1.28 -24.78
C GLU A 269 -7.53 -1.63 -23.87
N ILE A 270 -7.32 -0.85 -22.83
CA ILE A 270 -6.22 -1.06 -21.89
C ILE A 270 -6.77 -1.67 -20.60
N ARG A 271 -6.09 -2.71 -20.12
CA ARG A 271 -6.40 -3.39 -18.87
C ARG A 271 -5.16 -3.37 -17.99
N ARG A 272 -5.36 -3.32 -16.67
CA ARG A 272 -4.29 -3.36 -15.69
C ARG A 272 -4.38 -4.64 -14.90
N ARG A 273 -3.29 -5.41 -14.87
CA ARG A 273 -3.22 -6.65 -14.11
C ARG A 273 -3.01 -6.37 -12.63
N TYR A 274 -3.73 -7.10 -11.78
CA TYR A 274 -3.61 -7.06 -10.33
C TYR A 274 -3.20 -8.41 -9.80
N TYR A 275 -2.43 -8.38 -8.72
CA TYR A 275 -1.81 -9.54 -8.11
C TYR A 275 -2.03 -9.56 -6.61
N ILE A 276 -2.01 -10.77 -6.04
CA ILE A 276 -1.80 -11.00 -4.61
C ILE A 276 -0.30 -11.13 -4.39
N TYR A 277 0.22 -10.39 -3.44
CA TYR A 277 1.62 -10.39 -3.02
C TYR A 277 1.75 -10.99 -1.64
N GLN A 278 2.76 -11.85 -1.44
CA GLN A 278 3.12 -12.44 -0.15
C GLN A 278 4.64 -12.63 -0.05
N ARG A 279 5.18 -12.68 1.16
CA ARG A 279 6.61 -12.97 1.33
C ARG A 279 6.93 -14.39 0.90
N ARG A 280 8.03 -14.55 0.19
CA ARG A 280 8.52 -15.87 -0.24
C ARG A 280 8.97 -16.70 0.97
N GLY A 281 8.62 -17.98 0.98
CA GLY A 281 9.04 -18.93 2.02
C GLY A 281 8.32 -18.79 3.36
N LEU A 282 7.38 -17.85 3.50
CA LEU A 282 6.51 -17.76 4.66
C LEU A 282 5.20 -18.50 4.41
N VAL A 283 4.81 -19.30 5.38
CA VAL A 283 3.47 -19.91 5.43
C VAL A 283 2.51 -18.81 5.88
N LEU A 284 1.43 -18.63 5.13
CA LEU A 284 0.38 -17.69 5.52
C LEU A 284 -0.32 -18.18 6.79
N SER A 285 -0.74 -17.25 7.63
CA SER A 285 -1.65 -17.57 8.72
C SER A 285 -2.98 -18.13 8.17
N PRO A 286 -3.71 -18.96 8.93
CA PRO A 286 -4.99 -19.47 8.48
C PRO A 286 -5.98 -18.39 8.01
N PRO A 287 -6.13 -17.22 8.70
CA PRO A 287 -6.92 -16.11 8.21
C PRO A 287 -6.44 -15.56 6.87
N ALA A 288 -5.12 -15.39 6.68
CA ALA A 288 -4.56 -14.87 5.44
C ALA A 288 -4.76 -15.85 4.27
N GLU A 289 -4.63 -17.16 4.51
CA GLU A 289 -4.88 -18.19 3.51
C GLU A 289 -6.36 -18.21 3.09
N ALA A 290 -7.29 -18.18 4.06
CA ALA A 290 -8.72 -18.12 3.82
C ALA A 290 -9.10 -16.84 3.04
N PHE A 291 -8.53 -15.70 3.40
CA PHE A 291 -8.76 -14.44 2.69
C PHE A 291 -8.20 -14.46 1.27
N ALA A 292 -6.99 -14.98 1.06
CA ALA A 292 -6.42 -15.13 -0.27
C ALA A 292 -7.27 -16.03 -1.18
N LYS A 293 -7.90 -17.06 -0.63
CA LYS A 293 -8.86 -17.91 -1.34
C LYS A 293 -10.11 -17.12 -1.73
N LEU A 294 -10.66 -16.33 -0.81
CA LEU A 294 -11.85 -15.51 -1.04
C LEU A 294 -11.59 -14.43 -2.09
N LEU A 295 -10.41 -13.77 -2.06
CA LEU A 295 -9.99 -12.81 -3.10
C LEU A 295 -10.02 -13.46 -4.49
N ARG A 296 -9.45 -14.66 -4.65
CA ARG A 296 -9.44 -15.39 -5.93
C ARG A 296 -10.86 -15.77 -6.39
N GLN A 297 -11.70 -16.25 -5.47
CA GLN A 297 -13.09 -16.60 -5.79
C GLN A 297 -13.89 -15.39 -6.27
N ARG A 298 -13.73 -14.25 -5.61
CA ARG A 298 -14.41 -13.00 -6.00
C ARG A 298 -13.92 -12.48 -7.33
N ALA A 299 -12.61 -12.52 -7.57
CA ALA A 299 -12.01 -12.10 -8.84
C ALA A 299 -12.56 -12.93 -10.02
N ALA A 300 -12.68 -14.26 -9.84
CA ALA A 300 -13.25 -15.14 -10.86
C ALA A 300 -14.71 -14.80 -11.19
N ARG A 301 -15.50 -14.36 -10.20
CA ARG A 301 -16.91 -13.93 -10.42
C ARG A 301 -17.03 -12.57 -11.11
N SER A 302 -16.03 -11.71 -10.95
CA SER A 302 -16.04 -10.32 -11.50
C SER A 302 -15.49 -10.25 -12.92
N GLY A 303 -14.87 -11.31 -13.43
CA GLY A 303 -14.21 -11.38 -14.74
C GLY A 303 -15.08 -11.95 -15.88
N GLY A 304 -16.38 -12.25 -15.61
CA GLY A 304 -17.34 -12.74 -16.58
C GLY A 304 -18.15 -11.62 -17.27
#